data_0402b757402406e8853aa52beab9a931
#
_entry.id   0402b757402406e8853aa52beab9a931
#
_cell.length_a   1.000
_cell.length_b   1.000
_cell.length_c   1.000
_cell.angle_alpha   90.00
_cell.angle_beta   90.00
_cell.angle_gamma   90.00
#
_symmetry.space_group_name_H-M   'P 1'
#
loop_
_entity.id
_entity.type
_entity.pdbx_description
1 polymer ?
#
loop_
_entity_poly.entity_id
_entity_poly.type
_entity_poly.pdbx_seq_one_letter_code
_entity_poly.pdbx_strand_id
1 'polypeptide(L)'
;MSLFYSGDGGWRDLDKAVAEQMAERGYPVVGVDTLRYFWQRKSPDQAASDLSEMMREYREKWHAKRFVLIGYSFGADVMPALYNRLPDSDKKQVDAVLLLALARSGAFEIRVEGWLGKDADEAATGPELIKLPAAKVLCVYGTEEAPESGCTQEQSVGEK
;
A
#
# COMPACT_ATOMS: atom_id res chain seq x y z
N MET A 1 11.85 7.59 -6.16
CA MET A 1 10.46 7.96 -6.43
C MET A 1 9.51 7.14 -5.58
N SER A 2 8.28 7.59 -5.46
CA SER A 2 7.27 6.90 -4.66
C SER A 2 6.10 6.43 -5.52
N LEU A 3 5.59 5.23 -5.24
CA LEU A 3 4.34 4.72 -5.76
C LEU A 3 3.33 4.72 -4.60
N PHE A 4 2.27 5.51 -4.72
CA PHE A 4 1.34 5.77 -3.65
C PHE A 4 -0.05 5.23 -3.99
N TYR A 5 -0.49 4.23 -3.26
CA TYR A 5 -1.82 3.62 -3.34
C TYR A 5 -2.79 4.33 -2.41
N SER A 6 -3.82 4.94 -2.98
CA SER A 6 -4.83 5.71 -2.25
C SER A 6 -5.73 4.85 -1.34
N GLY A 7 -6.58 5.50 -0.55
CA GLY A 7 -7.69 4.84 0.12
C GLY A 7 -8.81 4.41 -0.84
N ASP A 8 -9.79 3.72 -0.31
CA ASP A 8 -10.95 3.19 -1.06
C ASP A 8 -11.86 4.28 -1.66
N GLY A 9 -11.77 5.49 -1.15
CA GLY A 9 -12.43 6.67 -1.72
C GLY A 9 -11.77 7.24 -2.98
N GLY A 10 -10.70 6.61 -3.46
CA GLY A 10 -9.88 7.10 -4.57
C GLY A 10 -8.89 8.17 -4.15
N TRP A 11 -8.32 8.86 -5.12
CA TRP A 11 -7.31 9.91 -4.89
C TRP A 11 -7.94 11.17 -4.30
N ARG A 12 -7.72 11.40 -3.00
CA ARG A 12 -8.35 12.48 -2.24
C ARG A 12 -7.34 13.42 -1.57
N ASP A 13 -7.86 14.32 -0.72
CA ASP A 13 -7.09 15.43 -0.14
C ASP A 13 -5.87 14.98 0.65
N LEU A 14 -5.97 13.90 1.41
CA LEU A 14 -4.82 13.39 2.18
C LEU A 14 -3.74 12.84 1.24
N ASP A 15 -4.14 12.01 0.27
CA ASP A 15 -3.22 11.44 -0.72
C ASP A 15 -2.49 12.55 -1.46
N LYS A 16 -3.24 13.56 -1.88
CA LYS A 16 -2.73 14.73 -2.58
C LYS A 16 -1.75 15.54 -1.74
N ALA A 17 -2.13 15.84 -0.48
CA ALA A 17 -1.27 16.59 0.44
C ALA A 17 0.05 15.87 0.72
N VAL A 18 0.03 14.56 0.95
CA VAL A 18 1.23 13.75 1.16
C VAL A 18 2.11 13.74 -0.10
N ALA A 19 1.49 13.50 -1.26
CA ALA A 19 2.21 13.48 -2.53
C ALA A 19 2.87 14.83 -2.86
N GLU A 20 2.17 15.95 -2.64
CA GLU A 20 2.69 17.30 -2.83
C GLU A 20 3.88 17.57 -1.91
N GLN A 21 3.77 17.23 -0.63
CA GLN A 21 4.85 17.37 0.34
C GLN A 21 6.09 16.56 -0.02
N MET A 22 5.92 15.36 -0.55
CA MET A 22 7.02 14.55 -1.02
C MET A 22 7.67 15.13 -2.28
N ALA A 23 6.85 15.56 -3.24
CA ALA A 23 7.33 16.17 -4.47
C ALA A 23 8.14 17.45 -4.20
N GLU A 24 7.67 18.31 -3.29
CA GLU A 24 8.39 19.53 -2.86
C GLU A 24 9.76 19.22 -2.25
N ARG A 25 9.93 18.04 -1.64
CA ARG A 25 11.20 17.56 -1.09
C ARG A 25 12.07 16.80 -2.10
N GLY A 26 11.70 16.80 -3.38
CA GLY A 26 12.44 16.15 -4.44
C GLY A 26 12.18 14.65 -4.60
N TYR A 27 11.09 14.16 -4.02
CA TYR A 27 10.64 12.77 -4.17
C TYR A 27 9.42 12.71 -5.12
N PRO A 28 9.62 12.43 -6.41
CA PRO A 28 8.50 12.30 -7.35
C PRO A 28 7.53 11.21 -6.90
N VAL A 29 6.22 11.46 -7.04
CA VAL A 29 5.16 10.53 -6.64
C VAL A 29 4.28 10.20 -7.83
N VAL A 30 4.01 8.92 -8.00
CA VAL A 30 2.96 8.40 -8.89
C VAL A 30 1.84 7.87 -8.01
N GLY A 31 0.65 8.43 -8.14
CA GLY A 31 -0.54 8.00 -7.43
C GLY A 31 -1.28 6.90 -8.18
N VAL A 32 -1.65 5.86 -7.44
CA VAL A 32 -2.55 4.81 -7.91
C VAL A 32 -3.91 5.03 -7.26
N ASP A 33 -4.90 5.34 -8.07
CA ASP A 33 -6.30 5.44 -7.64
C ASP A 33 -6.86 4.04 -7.39
N THR A 34 -6.87 3.62 -6.14
CA THR A 34 -7.28 2.27 -5.76
C THR A 34 -8.76 2.02 -5.99
N LEU A 35 -9.61 3.06 -5.90
CA LEU A 35 -11.02 2.94 -6.21
C LEU A 35 -11.24 2.48 -7.65
N ARG A 36 -10.50 3.04 -8.59
CA ARG A 36 -10.57 2.64 -10.00
C ARG A 36 -9.88 1.31 -10.24
N TYR A 37 -8.72 1.10 -9.64
CA TYR A 37 -7.90 -0.08 -9.87
C TYR A 37 -8.57 -1.34 -9.33
N PHE A 38 -9.11 -1.31 -8.10
CA PHE A 38 -9.79 -2.43 -7.46
C PHE A 38 -11.33 -2.42 -7.64
N TRP A 39 -11.84 -1.61 -8.55
CA TRP A 39 -13.27 -1.66 -8.91
C TRP A 39 -13.70 -3.04 -9.38
N GLN A 40 -12.79 -3.76 -10.02
CA GLN A 40 -12.89 -5.18 -10.29
C GLN A 40 -11.91 -5.92 -9.40
N ARG A 41 -12.32 -7.07 -8.89
CA ARG A 41 -11.46 -7.92 -8.09
C ARG A 41 -10.18 -8.27 -8.82
N LYS A 42 -9.06 -8.15 -8.12
CA LYS A 42 -7.76 -8.59 -8.59
C LYS A 42 -7.18 -9.59 -7.60
N SER A 43 -6.50 -10.62 -8.10
CA SER A 43 -5.73 -11.48 -7.22
C SER A 43 -4.52 -10.71 -6.67
N PRO A 44 -4.01 -11.06 -5.49
CA PRO A 44 -2.76 -10.50 -4.99
C PRO A 44 -1.60 -10.65 -5.97
N ASP A 45 -1.51 -11.77 -6.68
CA ASP A 45 -0.48 -12.02 -7.69
C ASP A 45 -0.60 -11.07 -8.88
N GLN A 46 -1.82 -10.85 -9.37
CA GLN A 46 -2.06 -9.89 -10.45
C GLN A 46 -1.71 -8.47 -10.04
N ALA A 47 -2.13 -8.05 -8.85
CA ALA A 47 -1.84 -6.72 -8.33
C ALA A 47 -0.34 -6.51 -8.12
N ALA A 48 0.38 -7.52 -7.65
CA ALA A 48 1.84 -7.47 -7.51
C ALA A 48 2.54 -7.41 -8.88
N SER A 49 2.04 -8.15 -9.86
CA SER A 49 2.55 -8.09 -11.25
C SER A 49 2.38 -6.70 -11.84
N ASP A 50 1.23 -6.07 -11.63
CA ASP A 50 0.96 -4.71 -12.10
C ASP A 50 1.86 -3.69 -11.41
N LEU A 51 2.13 -3.85 -10.11
CA LEU A 51 3.10 -3.02 -9.36
C LEU A 51 4.51 -3.17 -9.95
N SER A 52 4.95 -4.40 -10.22
CA SER A 52 6.25 -4.67 -10.86
C SER A 52 6.36 -4.02 -12.23
N GLU A 53 5.29 -4.04 -13.03
CA GLU A 53 5.24 -3.35 -14.32
C GLU A 53 5.35 -1.82 -14.19
N MET A 54 4.65 -1.23 -13.22
CA MET A 54 4.78 0.21 -12.94
C MET A 54 6.22 0.57 -12.53
N MET A 55 6.85 -0.23 -11.69
CA MET A 55 8.25 -0.02 -11.32
C MET A 55 9.16 -0.07 -12.55
N ARG A 56 8.95 -1.03 -13.46
CA ARG A 56 9.70 -1.13 -14.72
C ARG A 56 9.47 0.10 -15.60
N GLU A 57 8.22 0.52 -15.77
CA GLU A 57 7.85 1.68 -16.57
C GLU A 57 8.56 2.95 -16.11
N TYR A 58 8.60 3.22 -14.81
CA TYR A 58 9.25 4.42 -14.26
C TYR A 58 10.77 4.30 -14.16
N ARG A 59 11.32 3.09 -14.10
CA ARG A 59 12.75 2.89 -14.35
C ARG A 59 13.15 3.35 -15.75
N GLU A 60 12.33 3.05 -16.73
CA GLU A 60 12.59 3.43 -18.13
C GLU A 60 12.33 4.92 -18.37
N LYS A 61 11.17 5.43 -17.97
CA LYS A 61 10.74 6.81 -18.24
C LYS A 61 11.46 7.86 -17.42
N TRP A 62 11.68 7.60 -16.14
CA TRP A 62 12.22 8.57 -15.20
C TRP A 62 13.62 8.21 -14.70
N HIS A 63 14.20 7.13 -15.19
CA HIS A 63 15.47 6.57 -14.73
C HIS A 63 15.49 6.33 -13.21
N ALA A 64 14.32 5.96 -12.65
CA ALA A 64 14.17 5.69 -11.24
C ALA A 64 14.96 4.44 -10.86
N LYS A 65 15.81 4.56 -9.83
CA LYS A 65 16.66 3.46 -9.33
C LYS A 65 16.18 2.92 -8.00
N ARG A 66 15.46 3.75 -7.24
CA ARG A 66 15.00 3.46 -5.89
C ARG A 66 13.54 3.85 -5.76
N PHE A 67 12.79 3.04 -5.00
CA PHE A 67 11.35 3.20 -4.82
C PHE A 67 10.97 3.24 -3.36
N VAL A 68 9.99 4.06 -3.04
CA VAL A 68 9.23 4.03 -1.79
C VAL A 68 7.81 3.62 -2.14
N LEU A 69 7.31 2.59 -1.47
CA LEU A 69 5.93 2.14 -1.62
C LEU A 69 5.10 2.72 -0.48
N ILE A 70 4.02 3.39 -0.81
CA ILE A 70 3.14 4.03 0.17
C ILE A 70 1.73 3.50 -0.04
N GLY A 71 1.07 3.11 1.03
CA GLY A 71 -0.34 2.78 1.04
C GLY A 71 -1.08 3.55 2.12
N TYR A 72 -2.25 4.08 1.79
CA TYR A 72 -3.15 4.72 2.74
C TYR A 72 -4.46 3.95 2.83
N SER A 73 -4.89 3.64 4.07
CA SER A 73 -6.14 2.92 4.35
C SER A 73 -6.24 1.64 3.51
N PHE A 74 -7.18 1.51 2.58
CA PHE A 74 -7.26 0.37 1.66
C PHE A 74 -5.94 0.09 0.94
N GLY A 75 -5.24 1.12 0.49
CA GLY A 75 -3.92 0.99 -0.13
C GLY A 75 -2.87 0.41 0.83
N ALA A 76 -2.95 0.73 2.12
CA ALA A 76 -2.10 0.14 3.14
C ALA A 76 -2.43 -1.34 3.39
N ASP A 77 -3.72 -1.69 3.36
CA ASP A 77 -4.18 -3.06 3.61
C ASP A 77 -3.68 -4.06 2.55
N VAL A 78 -3.59 -3.63 1.31
CA VAL A 78 -3.13 -4.49 0.20
C VAL A 78 -1.62 -4.49 0.03
N MET A 79 -0.92 -3.44 0.44
CA MET A 79 0.51 -3.23 0.17
C MET A 79 1.42 -4.37 0.68
N PRO A 80 1.25 -4.92 1.89
CA PRO A 80 2.08 -6.03 2.35
C PRO A 80 2.04 -7.25 1.41
N ALA A 81 0.84 -7.64 0.98
CA ALA A 81 0.68 -8.75 0.06
C ALA A 81 1.31 -8.49 -1.31
N LEU A 82 1.21 -7.25 -1.82
CA LEU A 82 1.83 -6.85 -3.07
C LEU A 82 3.36 -6.92 -2.97
N TYR A 83 3.93 -6.30 -1.92
CA TYR A 83 5.38 -6.33 -1.70
C TYR A 83 5.92 -7.75 -1.63
N ASN A 84 5.26 -8.61 -0.84
CA ASN A 84 5.73 -9.99 -0.65
C ASN A 84 5.80 -10.80 -1.95
N ARG A 85 4.96 -10.45 -2.93
CA ARG A 85 4.87 -11.13 -4.23
C ARG A 85 5.70 -10.48 -5.34
N LEU A 86 6.38 -9.38 -5.04
CA LEU A 86 7.33 -8.80 -6.00
C LEU A 86 8.50 -9.74 -6.26
N PRO A 87 9.08 -9.71 -7.47
CA PRO A 87 10.37 -10.34 -7.73
C PRO A 87 11.46 -9.79 -6.81
N ASP A 88 12.45 -10.61 -6.45
CA ASP A 88 13.55 -10.20 -5.58
C ASP A 88 14.34 -9.01 -6.15
N SER A 89 14.46 -8.92 -7.46
CA SER A 89 15.09 -7.77 -8.14
C SER A 89 14.36 -6.46 -7.85
N ASP A 90 13.03 -6.47 -7.82
CA ASP A 90 12.23 -5.30 -7.48
C ASP A 90 12.31 -4.98 -5.99
N LYS A 91 12.21 -5.99 -5.11
CA LYS A 91 12.35 -5.81 -3.66
C LYS A 91 13.68 -5.15 -3.26
N LYS A 92 14.76 -5.45 -3.96
CA LYS A 92 16.07 -4.82 -3.73
C LYS A 92 16.09 -3.33 -4.04
N GLN A 93 15.19 -2.87 -4.91
CA GLN A 93 15.07 -1.45 -5.27
C GLN A 93 14.08 -0.68 -4.39
N VAL A 94 13.35 -1.37 -3.51
CA VAL A 94 12.45 -0.73 -2.54
C VAL A 94 13.24 -0.36 -1.29
N ASP A 95 13.29 0.93 -0.98
CA ASP A 95 13.97 1.46 0.21
C ASP A 95 13.09 1.44 1.44
N ALA A 96 11.80 1.73 1.26
CA ALA A 96 10.84 1.80 2.36
C ALA A 96 9.42 1.43 1.90
N VAL A 97 8.65 0.91 2.84
CA VAL A 97 7.22 0.66 2.73
C VAL A 97 6.51 1.42 3.84
N LEU A 98 5.72 2.40 3.47
CA LEU A 98 4.93 3.23 4.39
C LEU A 98 3.48 2.76 4.38
N LEU A 99 3.00 2.38 5.53
CA LEU A 99 1.63 1.93 5.75
C LEU A 99 0.91 2.96 6.63
N LEU A 100 0.01 3.72 6.04
CA LEU A 100 -0.74 4.78 6.71
C LEU A 100 -2.16 4.29 6.97
N ALA A 101 -2.58 4.24 8.24
CA ALA A 101 -3.88 3.75 8.68
C ALA A 101 -4.18 2.31 8.21
N LEU A 102 -3.23 1.40 8.43
CA LEU A 102 -3.38 -0.03 8.13
C LEU A 102 -4.45 -0.66 9.02
N ALA A 103 -5.41 -1.35 8.42
CA ALA A 103 -6.41 -2.15 9.14
C ALA A 103 -5.89 -3.57 9.46
N ARG A 104 -6.62 -4.29 10.31
CA ARG A 104 -6.30 -5.69 10.67
C ARG A 104 -6.71 -6.70 9.60
N SER A 105 -7.59 -6.29 8.70
CA SER A 105 -8.02 -7.07 7.54
C SER A 105 -8.12 -6.18 6.31
N GLY A 106 -8.02 -6.77 5.13
CA GLY A 106 -8.12 -6.08 3.87
C GLY A 106 -8.70 -6.97 2.77
N ALA A 107 -9.18 -6.34 1.72
CA ALA A 107 -9.76 -6.99 0.54
C ALA A 107 -9.04 -6.52 -0.74
N PHE A 108 -9.17 -7.31 -1.81
CA PHE A 108 -8.63 -6.99 -3.14
C PHE A 108 -9.72 -6.58 -4.13
N GLU A 109 -10.82 -6.08 -3.60
CA GLU A 109 -11.95 -5.58 -4.36
C GLU A 109 -12.64 -4.46 -3.58
N ILE A 110 -12.96 -3.37 -4.24
CA ILE A 110 -13.79 -2.31 -3.68
C ILE A 110 -15.21 -2.49 -4.22
N ARG A 111 -16.14 -2.80 -3.33
CA ARG A 111 -17.57 -2.93 -3.65
C ARG A 111 -18.34 -1.73 -3.13
N VAL A 112 -19.12 -1.10 -4.00
CA VAL A 112 -20.08 -0.05 -3.60
C VAL A 112 -21.22 -0.65 -2.78
N GLU A 113 -21.51 -1.92 -2.96
CA GLU A 113 -22.56 -2.66 -2.25
C GLU A 113 -22.16 -3.12 -0.83
N GLY A 114 -20.93 -2.91 -0.41
CA GLY A 114 -20.45 -3.20 0.95
C GLY A 114 -21.18 -2.44 2.06
N TRP A 115 -22.11 -1.59 1.70
CA TRP A 115 -23.04 -0.92 2.62
C TRP A 115 -24.13 -1.87 3.18
N LEU A 116 -24.27 -3.04 2.62
CA LEU A 116 -25.23 -4.06 3.04
C LEU A 116 -24.57 -5.29 3.69
N GLY A 117 -23.37 -5.13 4.23
CA GLY A 117 -22.76 -6.04 5.20
C GLY A 117 -22.89 -7.52 4.85
N LYS A 118 -22.25 -8.01 3.79
CA LYS A 118 -21.87 -9.42 3.66
C LYS A 118 -20.68 -9.61 2.72
N ASP A 119 -19.58 -10.12 3.30
CA ASP A 119 -18.58 -10.97 2.67
C ASP A 119 -17.87 -10.41 1.42
N ALA A 120 -17.13 -9.31 1.60
CA ALA A 120 -15.86 -9.23 0.92
C ALA A 120 -14.98 -10.35 1.53
N ASP A 121 -14.30 -11.15 0.72
CA ASP A 121 -13.28 -12.09 1.19
C ASP A 121 -12.13 -11.31 1.83
N GLU A 122 -12.38 -10.76 3.01
CA GLU A 122 -11.37 -10.03 3.78
C GLU A 122 -10.36 -11.04 4.32
N ALA A 123 -9.10 -10.76 4.04
CA ALA A 123 -7.99 -11.52 4.62
C ALA A 123 -7.34 -10.71 5.73
N ALA A 124 -6.90 -11.37 6.80
CA ALA A 124 -6.11 -10.74 7.83
C ALA A 124 -4.81 -10.17 7.25
N THR A 125 -4.46 -8.94 7.62
CA THR A 125 -3.24 -8.26 7.15
C THR A 125 -1.98 -8.73 7.87
N GLY A 126 -2.12 -9.22 9.10
CA GLY A 126 -1.01 -9.68 9.94
C GLY A 126 -0.09 -10.71 9.29
N PRO A 127 -0.60 -11.80 8.70
CA PRO A 127 0.24 -12.82 8.07
C PRO A 127 1.12 -12.32 6.92
N GLU A 128 0.66 -11.31 6.19
CA GLU A 128 1.46 -10.68 5.15
C GLU A 128 2.43 -9.64 5.73
N LEU A 129 2.00 -8.93 6.77
CA LEU A 129 2.79 -7.89 7.40
C LEU A 129 4.06 -8.43 8.05
N ILE A 130 4.01 -9.58 8.73
CA ILE A 130 5.16 -10.20 9.40
C ILE A 130 6.26 -10.66 8.42
N LYS A 131 5.93 -10.83 7.14
CA LYS A 131 6.90 -11.22 6.11
C LYS A 131 7.68 -10.03 5.56
N LEU A 132 7.26 -8.80 5.85
CA LEU A 132 7.97 -7.61 5.41
C LEU A 132 9.30 -7.46 6.16
N PRO A 133 10.34 -6.93 5.49
CA PRO A 133 11.60 -6.63 6.17
C PRO A 133 11.40 -5.46 7.15
N ALA A 134 11.48 -5.74 8.43
CA ALA A 134 11.20 -4.77 9.51
C ALA A 134 11.96 -3.44 9.35
N ALA A 135 13.21 -3.51 8.89
CA ALA A 135 14.04 -2.31 8.70
C ALA A 135 13.56 -1.37 7.58
N LYS A 136 12.61 -1.81 6.75
CA LYS A 136 12.06 -1.00 5.64
C LYS A 136 10.64 -0.51 5.90
N VAL A 137 10.00 -0.96 6.97
CA VAL A 137 8.58 -0.69 7.22
C VAL A 137 8.40 0.44 8.22
N LEU A 138 7.59 1.42 7.84
CA LEU A 138 7.05 2.44 8.73
C LEU A 138 5.52 2.33 8.72
N CYS A 139 4.94 2.03 9.88
CA CYS A 139 3.50 1.86 10.05
C CYS A 139 2.96 3.00 10.92
N VAL A 140 2.11 3.85 10.33
CA VAL A 140 1.59 5.06 10.97
C VAL A 140 0.08 4.95 11.15
N TYR A 141 -0.38 5.28 12.35
CA TYR A 141 -1.80 5.25 12.72
C TYR A 141 -2.17 6.38 13.66
N GLY A 142 -3.44 6.77 13.68
CA GLY A 142 -3.95 7.71 14.66
C GLY A 142 -4.04 7.06 16.05
N THR A 143 -3.75 7.82 17.10
CA THR A 143 -3.79 7.31 18.49
C THR A 143 -5.14 6.73 18.87
N GLU A 144 -6.21 7.30 18.38
CA GLU A 144 -7.57 6.81 18.61
C GLU A 144 -7.89 5.52 17.86
N GLU A 145 -7.18 5.25 16.75
CA GLU A 145 -7.34 4.05 15.93
C GLU A 145 -6.50 2.86 16.41
N ALA A 146 -5.62 3.08 17.39
CA ALA A 146 -4.69 2.07 17.89
C ALA A 146 -5.32 0.69 18.19
N PRO A 147 -6.52 0.59 18.80
CA PRO A 147 -7.13 -0.70 19.09
C PRO A 147 -7.50 -1.53 17.84
N GLU A 148 -7.77 -0.86 16.71
CA GLU A 148 -8.20 -1.48 15.46
C GLU A 148 -7.11 -1.49 14.39
N SER A 149 -6.01 -0.80 14.63
CA SER A 149 -4.90 -0.69 13.68
C SER A 149 -4.16 -2.01 13.50
N GLY A 150 -3.84 -2.33 12.26
CA GLY A 150 -2.93 -3.42 11.91
C GLY A 150 -1.51 -3.19 12.40
N CYS A 151 -1.11 -1.91 12.62
CA CYS A 151 0.21 -1.54 13.14
C CYS A 151 0.44 -1.97 14.59
N THR A 152 -0.61 -2.18 15.37
CA THR A 152 -0.54 -2.53 16.80
C THR A 152 -0.70 -4.01 17.07
N GLN A 153 -0.86 -4.84 16.06
CA GLN A 153 -0.93 -6.29 16.21
C GLN A 153 0.41 -6.83 16.73
N GLU A 154 0.35 -7.90 17.52
CA GLU A 154 1.57 -8.58 18.01
C GLU A 154 2.51 -9.01 16.88
N GLN A 155 1.95 -9.28 15.71
CA GLN A 155 2.67 -9.70 14.51
C GLN A 155 3.17 -8.54 13.66
N SER A 156 2.92 -7.29 14.06
CA SER A 156 3.37 -6.15 13.27
C SER A 156 4.89 -5.98 13.32
N VAL A 157 5.46 -5.53 12.22
CA VAL A 157 6.89 -5.28 12.07
C VAL A 157 7.15 -3.83 11.66
N GLY A 158 8.38 -3.38 11.87
CA GLY A 158 8.79 -2.02 11.52
C GLY A 158 8.59 -1.01 12.65
N GLU A 159 8.83 0.25 12.33
CA GLU A 159 8.58 1.38 13.23
C GLU A 159 7.09 1.75 13.24
N LYS A 160 6.59 2.15 14.39
CA LYS A 160 5.17 2.47 14.62
C LYS A 160 5.01 3.94 14.99
#